data_9edc484d8cc58bf537efee75ba5bfc2f
#
_entry.id   9edc484d8cc58bf537efee75ba5bfc2f
#
_cell.length_a   1.000
_cell.length_b   1.000
_cell.length_c   1.000
_cell.angle_alpha   90.00
_cell.angle_beta   90.00
_cell.angle_gamma   90.00
#
_symmetry.space_group_name_H-M   'P 1'
#
loop_
_entity.id
_entity.type
_entity.pdbx_description
1 polymer ?
#
loop_
_entity_poly.entity_id
_entity_poly.type
_entity_poly.pdbx_seq_one_letter_code
_entity_poly.pdbx_strand_id
1 'polypeptide(L)'
;MRDFREVSTIELFYDTTKKLEKSTKTYYEIKDRNVRKVSEELHKRISKEIEDDFRIPSREEMDEIIISDLKMEAEDGNAEAQYDLACYYMPSEENDTGDISKSFILYKKAAQNGIKEAQYNLACFYVHGIGIDKDEDEAFIWIEKSANQGYTRAKFCLALCYEHGIGVDKDEKKAYEILKSLENDKIDTIVQYCLGIYYEKGKEIEKDKKKAFEFYKNCANAGYDKAQLRTAIGNSLGR
;
A
#
# COMPACT_ATOMS: atom_id res chain seq x y z
N MET A 1 -27.86 17.14 0.98
CA MET A 1 -26.56 17.18 1.67
C MET A 1 -26.35 15.84 2.34
N ARG A 2 -25.57 14.93 1.77
CA ARG A 2 -25.23 13.68 2.44
C ARG A 2 -24.27 14.02 3.57
N ASP A 3 -24.62 13.55 4.77
CA ASP A 3 -23.91 13.81 6.00
C ASP A 3 -22.52 13.18 5.94
N PHE A 4 -21.47 13.98 5.77
CA PHE A 4 -20.06 13.55 5.73
C PHE A 4 -19.55 13.00 7.08
N ARG A 5 -20.46 12.74 8.03
CA ARG A 5 -20.13 12.39 9.42
C ARG A 5 -19.96 10.89 9.70
N GLU A 6 -20.28 10.02 8.73
CA GLU A 6 -20.22 8.57 8.90
C GLU A 6 -19.44 7.85 7.81
N VAL A 7 -18.23 8.31 7.51
CA VAL A 7 -17.26 7.34 6.95
C VAL A 7 -16.89 6.44 8.12
N SER A 8 -17.45 5.24 8.13
CA SER A 8 -17.12 4.27 9.17
C SER A 8 -15.62 3.96 9.08
N THR A 9 -14.97 3.67 10.20
CA THR A 9 -13.57 3.24 10.21
C THR A 9 -13.37 1.97 9.38
N ILE A 10 -14.42 1.18 9.21
CA ILE A 10 -14.48 0.04 8.27
C ILE A 10 -14.39 0.51 6.82
N GLU A 11 -15.12 1.55 6.40
CA GLU A 11 -14.97 2.13 5.06
C GLU A 11 -13.57 2.70 4.85
N LEU A 12 -12.94 3.21 5.91
CA LEU A 12 -11.56 3.68 5.87
C LEU A 12 -10.56 2.52 5.70
N PHE A 13 -10.82 1.38 6.36
CA PHE A 13 -10.06 0.15 6.18
C PHE A 13 -10.19 -0.34 4.74
N TYR A 14 -11.41 -0.40 4.20
CA TYR A 14 -11.66 -0.75 2.82
C TYR A 14 -11.08 0.27 1.83
N ASP A 15 -11.13 1.57 2.14
CA ASP A 15 -10.60 2.64 1.28
C ASP A 15 -9.05 2.68 1.31
N THR A 16 -8.41 2.39 2.44
CA THR A 16 -6.94 2.26 2.53
C THR A 16 -6.42 1.04 1.79
N THR A 17 -7.15 -0.06 1.84
CA THR A 17 -6.79 -1.28 1.10
C THR A 17 -7.10 -1.15 -0.40
N LYS A 18 -8.19 -0.49 -0.80
CA LYS A 18 -8.54 -0.22 -2.22
C LYS A 18 -7.60 0.77 -2.91
N LYS A 19 -6.95 1.67 -2.16
CA LYS A 19 -5.90 2.57 -2.67
C LYS A 19 -4.55 1.90 -2.92
N LEU A 20 -4.39 0.64 -2.55
CA LEU A 20 -3.25 -0.20 -2.98
C LEU A 20 -3.11 -0.26 -4.50
N GLU A 21 -4.22 -0.28 -5.23
CA GLU A 21 -4.21 -0.20 -6.70
C GLU A 21 -3.48 1.06 -7.20
N LYS A 22 -3.63 2.20 -6.52
CA LYS A 22 -2.90 3.44 -6.86
C LYS A 22 -1.45 3.45 -6.39
N SER A 23 -1.11 2.77 -5.29
CA SER A 23 0.28 2.76 -4.80
C SER A 23 1.16 1.76 -5.53
N THR A 24 0.59 0.69 -6.07
CA THR A 24 1.28 -0.17 -7.03
C THR A 24 1.63 0.63 -8.29
N LYS A 25 0.73 1.48 -8.80
CA LYS A 25 1.02 2.39 -9.93
C LYS A 25 2.21 3.31 -9.61
N THR A 26 2.26 3.92 -8.42
CA THR A 26 3.38 4.79 -8.00
C THR A 26 4.69 4.00 -7.86
N TYR A 27 4.63 2.75 -7.39
CA TYR A 27 5.79 1.86 -7.32
C TYR A 27 6.32 1.54 -8.72
N TYR A 28 5.45 1.21 -9.67
CA TYR A 28 5.85 1.00 -11.07
C TYR A 28 6.40 2.26 -11.71
N GLU A 29 5.82 3.43 -11.47
CA GLU A 29 6.35 4.70 -11.97
C GLU A 29 7.73 5.03 -11.39
N ILE A 30 8.00 4.67 -10.12
CA ILE A 30 9.32 4.84 -9.49
C ILE A 30 10.30 3.79 -10.03
N LYS A 31 9.86 2.53 -10.16
CA LYS A 31 10.67 1.45 -10.74
C LYS A 31 10.95 1.70 -12.22
N ASP A 32 9.95 2.12 -12.99
CA ASP A 32 10.09 2.53 -14.40
C ASP A 32 11.07 3.71 -14.55
N ARG A 33 11.06 4.70 -13.65
CA ARG A 33 12.06 5.78 -13.60
C ARG A 33 13.46 5.28 -13.29
N ASN A 34 13.62 4.32 -12.40
CA ASN A 34 14.91 3.74 -12.06
C ASN A 34 15.42 2.82 -13.19
N VAL A 35 14.55 2.01 -13.77
CA VAL A 35 14.84 1.21 -14.96
C VAL A 35 15.19 2.10 -16.16
N ARG A 36 14.47 3.21 -16.37
CA ARG A 36 14.81 4.20 -17.40
C ARG A 36 16.19 4.82 -17.18
N LYS A 37 16.53 5.20 -15.94
CA LYS A 37 17.85 5.75 -15.61
C LYS A 37 18.97 4.75 -15.86
N VAL A 38 18.77 3.49 -15.44
CA VAL A 38 19.73 2.41 -15.68
C VAL A 38 19.82 2.08 -17.17
N SER A 39 18.70 2.05 -17.89
CA SER A 39 18.63 1.85 -19.34
C SER A 39 19.30 2.99 -20.09
N GLU A 40 19.08 4.26 -19.72
CA GLU A 40 19.75 5.42 -20.34
C GLU A 40 21.26 5.45 -20.06
N GLU A 41 21.67 5.06 -18.85
CA GLU A 41 23.09 4.99 -18.47
C GLU A 41 23.79 3.82 -19.15
N LEU A 42 23.13 2.66 -19.25
CA LEU A 42 23.57 1.50 -20.00
C LEU A 42 23.62 1.81 -21.50
N HIS A 43 22.60 2.49 -22.03
CA HIS A 43 22.56 2.97 -23.41
C HIS A 43 23.73 3.88 -23.74
N LYS A 44 24.07 4.84 -22.88
CA LYS A 44 25.22 5.73 -23.04
C LYS A 44 26.56 4.98 -22.96
N ARG A 45 26.67 3.95 -22.14
CA ARG A 45 27.88 3.12 -22.01
C ARG A 45 28.04 2.21 -23.21
N ILE A 46 26.97 1.55 -23.62
CA ILE A 46 26.94 0.63 -24.77
C ILE A 46 27.18 1.40 -26.08
N SER A 47 26.58 2.58 -26.28
CA SER A 47 26.81 3.42 -27.45
C SER A 47 28.24 3.93 -27.56
N LYS A 48 29.04 3.84 -26.48
CA LYS A 48 30.42 4.28 -26.43
C LYS A 48 31.43 3.16 -26.66
N GLU A 49 31.00 1.89 -26.56
CA GLU A 49 31.91 0.73 -26.56
C GLU A 49 31.70 -0.28 -27.69
N ILE A 50 30.68 -0.13 -28.55
CA ILE A 50 30.35 -1.18 -29.53
C ILE A 50 30.29 -0.61 -30.98
N GLU A 51 31.13 -1.19 -31.85
CA GLU A 51 31.06 -1.11 -33.29
C GLU A 51 29.81 -1.79 -33.88
N ASP A 52 29.26 -1.24 -34.87
CA ASP A 52 28.20 -1.39 -35.87
C ASP A 52 27.28 -2.66 -35.94
N ASP A 53 27.42 -3.69 -35.13
CA ASP A 53 26.66 -4.95 -35.32
C ASP A 53 25.68 -5.32 -34.17
N PHE A 54 25.50 -4.47 -33.15
CA PHE A 54 24.60 -4.76 -32.04
C PHE A 54 23.34 -3.88 -32.05
N ARG A 55 22.21 -4.46 -32.47
CA ARG A 55 20.91 -3.82 -32.37
C ARG A 55 20.51 -3.66 -30.90
N ILE A 56 20.38 -2.42 -30.44
CA ILE A 56 19.82 -2.13 -29.12
C ILE A 56 18.33 -2.52 -29.15
N PRO A 57 17.86 -3.36 -28.21
CA PRO A 57 16.44 -3.74 -28.11
C PRO A 57 15.54 -2.51 -27.97
N SER A 58 14.36 -2.54 -28.58
CA SER A 58 13.33 -1.53 -28.33
C SER A 58 12.90 -1.54 -26.87
N ARG A 59 12.19 -0.49 -26.41
CA ARG A 59 11.66 -0.43 -25.06
C ARG A 59 10.76 -1.63 -24.75
N GLU A 60 9.90 -2.01 -25.69
CA GLU A 60 8.98 -3.16 -25.55
C GLU A 60 9.76 -4.48 -25.42
N GLU A 61 10.79 -4.67 -26.23
CA GLU A 61 11.68 -5.84 -26.14
C GLU A 61 12.45 -5.87 -24.81
N MET A 62 12.86 -4.72 -24.28
CA MET A 62 13.51 -4.63 -22.94
C MET A 62 12.54 -4.97 -21.82
N ASP A 63 11.29 -4.49 -21.90
CA ASP A 63 10.26 -4.80 -20.92
C ASP A 63 9.93 -6.32 -20.92
N GLU A 64 9.87 -6.94 -22.10
CA GLU A 64 9.70 -8.40 -22.22
C GLU A 64 10.88 -9.19 -21.62
N ILE A 65 12.12 -8.74 -21.84
CA ILE A 65 13.31 -9.36 -21.23
C ILE A 65 13.25 -9.26 -19.71
N ILE A 66 12.97 -8.07 -19.17
CA ILE A 66 12.88 -7.83 -17.72
C ILE A 66 11.80 -8.74 -17.09
N ILE A 67 10.63 -8.86 -17.73
CA ILE A 67 9.55 -9.73 -17.24
C ILE A 67 9.94 -11.21 -17.36
N SER A 68 10.68 -11.60 -18.39
CA SER A 68 11.19 -12.96 -18.53
C SER A 68 12.19 -13.33 -17.42
N ASP A 69 13.14 -12.45 -17.14
CA ASP A 69 14.11 -12.63 -16.06
C ASP A 69 13.41 -12.67 -14.69
N LEU A 70 12.47 -11.78 -14.47
CA LEU A 70 11.66 -11.74 -13.24
C LEU A 70 10.85 -13.04 -13.03
N LYS A 71 10.31 -13.62 -14.11
CA LYS A 71 9.62 -14.93 -14.05
C LYS A 71 10.57 -16.05 -13.65
N MET A 72 11.76 -16.08 -14.24
CA MET A 72 12.78 -17.08 -13.95
C MET A 72 13.21 -16.99 -12.47
N GLU A 73 13.55 -15.79 -11.99
CA GLU A 73 13.92 -15.59 -10.58
C GLU A 73 12.79 -15.94 -9.60
N ALA A 74 11.54 -15.62 -9.96
CA ALA A 74 10.37 -15.96 -9.13
C ALA A 74 10.13 -17.47 -9.07
N GLU A 75 10.39 -18.21 -10.17
CA GLU A 75 10.34 -19.68 -10.24
C GLU A 75 11.47 -20.31 -9.42
N ASP A 76 12.65 -19.71 -9.40
CA ASP A 76 13.80 -20.12 -8.57
C ASP A 76 13.58 -19.82 -7.07
N GLY A 77 12.47 -19.17 -6.72
CA GLY A 77 12.07 -18.93 -5.33
C GLY A 77 12.52 -17.60 -4.76
N ASN A 78 13.06 -16.70 -5.57
CA ASN A 78 13.38 -15.34 -5.13
C ASN A 78 12.10 -14.61 -4.68
N ALA A 79 12.02 -14.29 -3.39
CA ALA A 79 10.83 -13.72 -2.76
C ALA A 79 10.50 -12.31 -3.27
N GLU A 80 11.52 -11.49 -3.53
CA GLU A 80 11.34 -10.15 -4.09
C GLU A 80 10.83 -10.23 -5.53
N ALA A 81 11.38 -11.13 -6.33
CA ALA A 81 10.91 -11.37 -7.70
C ALA A 81 9.46 -11.89 -7.71
N GLN A 82 9.09 -12.77 -6.77
CA GLN A 82 7.71 -13.23 -6.61
C GLN A 82 6.77 -12.07 -6.28
N TYR A 83 7.19 -11.16 -5.38
CA TYR A 83 6.42 -9.96 -5.02
C TYR A 83 6.26 -9.03 -6.23
N ASP A 84 7.35 -8.72 -6.92
CA ASP A 84 7.36 -7.84 -8.07
C ASP A 84 6.48 -8.39 -9.21
N LEU A 85 6.59 -9.69 -9.46
CA LEU A 85 5.77 -10.36 -10.48
C LEU A 85 4.29 -10.42 -10.08
N ALA A 86 3.98 -10.58 -8.77
CA ALA A 86 2.63 -10.49 -8.26
C ALA A 86 2.03 -9.11 -8.52
N CYS A 87 2.80 -8.06 -8.28
CA CYS A 87 2.40 -6.70 -8.60
C CYS A 87 2.15 -6.52 -10.12
N TYR A 88 3.00 -7.08 -10.97
CA TYR A 88 2.84 -7.01 -12.43
C TYR A 88 1.53 -7.65 -12.91
N TYR A 89 1.10 -8.75 -12.30
CA TYR A 89 -0.15 -9.43 -12.64
C TYR A 89 -1.39 -8.79 -12.02
N MET A 90 -1.26 -7.79 -11.13
CA MET A 90 -2.43 -7.06 -10.64
C MET A 90 -3.05 -6.23 -11.76
N PRO A 91 -4.37 -6.35 -11.98
CA PRO A 91 -5.07 -5.49 -12.94
C PRO A 91 -4.90 -4.01 -12.55
N SER A 92 -4.74 -3.15 -13.54
CA SER A 92 -4.72 -1.69 -13.37
C SER A 92 -5.63 -1.02 -14.39
N GLU A 93 -5.94 0.27 -14.20
CA GLU A 93 -6.72 1.03 -15.18
C GLU A 93 -6.06 1.05 -16.59
N GLU A 94 -4.75 0.85 -16.65
CA GLU A 94 -3.97 0.83 -17.91
C GLU A 94 -3.71 -0.60 -18.40
N ASN A 95 -3.85 -1.61 -17.54
CA ASN A 95 -3.63 -3.01 -17.86
C ASN A 95 -4.82 -3.86 -17.39
N ASP A 96 -5.85 -3.91 -18.24
CA ASP A 96 -7.06 -4.74 -18.01
C ASP A 96 -6.78 -6.25 -18.20
N THR A 97 -5.55 -6.62 -18.64
CA THR A 97 -5.13 -8.00 -18.87
C THR A 97 -4.52 -8.67 -17.64
N GLY A 98 -4.66 -8.07 -16.47
CA GLY A 98 -4.13 -8.60 -15.21
C GLY A 98 -4.68 -10.00 -14.91
N ASP A 99 -3.85 -10.85 -14.31
CA ASP A 99 -4.21 -12.19 -13.88
C ASP A 99 -4.25 -12.24 -12.34
N ILE A 100 -5.43 -11.96 -11.78
CA ILE A 100 -5.66 -11.94 -10.33
C ILE A 100 -5.25 -13.27 -9.68
N SER A 101 -5.49 -14.39 -10.34
CA SER A 101 -5.16 -15.71 -9.78
C SER A 101 -3.65 -15.92 -9.69
N LYS A 102 -2.89 -15.51 -10.71
CA LYS A 102 -1.42 -15.52 -10.65
C LYS A 102 -0.89 -14.57 -9.61
N SER A 103 -1.43 -13.35 -9.56
CA SER A 103 -1.05 -12.35 -8.56
C SER A 103 -1.24 -12.89 -7.14
N PHE A 104 -2.41 -13.48 -6.84
CA PHE A 104 -2.67 -14.09 -5.52
C PHE A 104 -1.65 -15.19 -5.18
N ILE A 105 -1.39 -16.12 -6.11
CA ILE A 105 -0.44 -17.23 -5.88
C ILE A 105 0.97 -16.68 -5.58
N LEU A 106 1.42 -15.67 -6.32
CA LEU A 106 2.73 -15.07 -6.15
C LEU A 106 2.83 -14.26 -4.87
N TYR A 107 1.82 -13.46 -4.52
CA TYR A 107 1.78 -12.79 -3.22
C TYR A 107 1.81 -13.79 -2.08
N LYS A 108 1.09 -14.92 -2.19
CA LYS A 108 1.10 -15.96 -1.17
C LYS A 108 2.51 -16.57 -1.00
N LYS A 109 3.21 -16.85 -2.09
CA LYS A 109 4.61 -17.34 -2.04
C LYS A 109 5.54 -16.32 -1.41
N ALA A 110 5.53 -15.06 -1.89
CA ALA A 110 6.35 -13.99 -1.35
C ALA A 110 6.06 -13.72 0.14
N ALA A 111 4.78 -13.76 0.55
CA ALA A 111 4.37 -13.59 1.94
C ALA A 111 4.86 -14.73 2.84
N GLN A 112 4.82 -15.96 2.36
CA GLN A 112 5.37 -17.13 3.05
C GLN A 112 6.90 -17.04 3.21
N ASN A 113 7.58 -16.44 2.23
CA ASN A 113 9.01 -16.15 2.25
C ASN A 113 9.38 -14.89 3.05
N GLY A 114 8.40 -14.26 3.72
CA GLY A 114 8.66 -13.21 4.71
C GLY A 114 8.57 -11.78 4.18
N ILE A 115 8.25 -11.54 2.92
CA ILE A 115 8.08 -10.17 2.38
C ILE A 115 6.87 -9.51 3.05
N LYS A 116 7.13 -8.50 3.88
CA LYS A 116 6.09 -7.82 4.68
C LYS A 116 5.05 -7.09 3.83
N GLU A 117 5.46 -6.54 2.70
CA GLU A 117 4.57 -5.91 1.71
C GLU A 117 3.64 -6.96 1.08
N ALA A 118 4.19 -8.14 0.74
CA ALA A 118 3.40 -9.25 0.22
C ALA A 118 2.41 -9.80 1.25
N GLN A 119 2.80 -9.88 2.52
CA GLN A 119 1.91 -10.30 3.61
C GLN A 119 0.73 -9.34 3.74
N TYR A 120 0.98 -8.04 3.69
CA TYR A 120 -0.07 -7.03 3.72
C TYR A 120 -0.99 -7.13 2.49
N ASN A 121 -0.43 -7.28 1.29
CA ASN A 121 -1.22 -7.41 0.06
C ASN A 121 -2.06 -8.70 0.08
N LEU A 122 -1.48 -9.82 0.54
CA LEU A 122 -2.22 -11.08 0.70
C LEU A 122 -3.41 -10.93 1.66
N ALA A 123 -3.21 -10.21 2.77
CA ALA A 123 -4.29 -9.91 3.70
C ALA A 123 -5.42 -9.12 3.02
N CYS A 124 -5.09 -8.17 2.12
CA CYS A 124 -6.09 -7.43 1.36
C CYS A 124 -6.91 -8.34 0.44
N PHE A 125 -6.30 -9.35 -0.17
CA PHE A 125 -7.05 -10.36 -0.95
C PHE A 125 -8.10 -11.05 -0.09
N TYR A 126 -7.75 -11.48 1.12
CA TYR A 126 -8.69 -12.12 2.03
C TYR A 126 -9.77 -11.17 2.55
N VAL A 127 -9.43 -9.92 2.89
CA VAL A 127 -10.41 -8.90 3.35
C VAL A 127 -11.46 -8.62 2.29
N HIS A 128 -11.03 -8.47 1.03
CA HIS A 128 -11.92 -8.05 -0.06
C HIS A 128 -12.53 -9.20 -0.84
N GLY A 129 -12.00 -10.43 -0.69
CA GLY A 129 -12.40 -11.57 -1.52
C GLY A 129 -12.01 -11.37 -2.99
N ILE A 130 -10.79 -10.87 -3.26
CA ILE A 130 -10.33 -10.59 -4.63
C ILE A 130 -9.96 -11.92 -5.30
N GLY A 131 -10.87 -12.45 -6.14
CA GLY A 131 -10.66 -13.74 -6.80
C GLY A 131 -10.65 -14.98 -5.88
N ILE A 132 -10.94 -14.80 -4.60
CA ILE A 132 -11.04 -15.81 -3.55
C ILE A 132 -12.22 -15.47 -2.63
N ASP A 133 -12.64 -16.40 -1.79
CA ASP A 133 -13.60 -16.11 -0.72
C ASP A 133 -12.97 -15.21 0.35
N LYS A 134 -13.79 -14.35 0.95
CA LYS A 134 -13.37 -13.54 2.10
C LYS A 134 -13.06 -14.44 3.29
N ASP A 135 -11.97 -14.13 3.97
CA ASP A 135 -11.53 -14.82 5.18
C ASP A 135 -10.87 -13.79 6.13
N GLU A 136 -11.64 -13.37 7.14
CA GLU A 136 -11.18 -12.35 8.09
C GLU A 136 -10.11 -12.90 9.03
N ASP A 137 -10.15 -14.19 9.34
CA ASP A 137 -9.16 -14.85 10.21
C ASP A 137 -7.79 -14.93 9.51
N GLU A 138 -7.77 -15.38 8.26
CA GLU A 138 -6.54 -15.38 7.46
C GLU A 138 -6.03 -13.96 7.21
N ALA A 139 -6.92 -13.00 6.94
CA ALA A 139 -6.53 -11.61 6.78
C ALA A 139 -5.84 -11.07 8.03
N PHE A 140 -6.40 -11.32 9.21
CA PHE A 140 -5.81 -10.91 10.49
C PHE A 140 -4.40 -11.51 10.68
N ILE A 141 -4.25 -12.81 10.44
CA ILE A 141 -2.96 -13.51 10.57
C ILE A 141 -1.87 -12.84 9.72
N TRP A 142 -2.19 -12.52 8.47
CA TRP A 142 -1.23 -11.91 7.56
C TRP A 142 -0.97 -10.44 7.87
N ILE A 143 -1.99 -9.70 8.32
CA ILE A 143 -1.83 -8.31 8.83
C ILE A 143 -0.88 -8.32 10.03
N GLU A 144 -1.09 -9.21 10.99
CA GLU A 144 -0.26 -9.30 12.21
C GLU A 144 1.20 -9.62 11.86
N LYS A 145 1.44 -10.58 10.98
CA LYS A 145 2.81 -10.91 10.52
C LYS A 145 3.51 -9.71 9.89
N SER A 146 2.83 -9.00 9.01
CA SER A 146 3.36 -7.81 8.35
C SER A 146 3.62 -6.65 9.34
N ALA A 147 2.69 -6.43 10.26
CA ALA A 147 2.80 -5.42 11.32
C ALA A 147 3.97 -5.68 12.26
N ASN A 148 4.20 -6.94 12.64
CA ASN A 148 5.31 -7.36 13.49
C ASN A 148 6.67 -7.15 12.81
N GLN A 149 6.73 -7.14 11.48
CA GLN A 149 7.92 -6.74 10.71
C GLN A 149 8.06 -5.23 10.55
N GLY A 150 7.20 -4.43 11.20
CA GLY A 150 7.27 -2.98 11.18
C GLY A 150 6.63 -2.32 9.95
N TYR A 151 5.83 -3.03 9.16
CA TYR A 151 5.14 -2.40 8.04
C TYR A 151 4.02 -1.49 8.55
N THR A 152 4.19 -0.19 8.37
CA THR A 152 3.35 0.85 9.00
C THR A 152 1.87 0.74 8.61
N ARG A 153 1.58 0.43 7.33
CA ARG A 153 0.20 0.22 6.87
C ARG A 153 -0.45 -0.99 7.55
N ALA A 154 0.32 -2.07 7.71
CA ALA A 154 -0.17 -3.26 8.39
C ALA A 154 -0.40 -3.00 9.89
N LYS A 155 0.47 -2.23 10.55
CA LYS A 155 0.24 -1.79 11.95
C LYS A 155 -1.06 -1.02 12.08
N PHE A 156 -1.33 -0.10 11.15
CA PHE A 156 -2.60 0.63 11.15
C PHE A 156 -3.80 -0.31 10.95
N CYS A 157 -3.74 -1.21 9.97
CA CYS A 157 -4.79 -2.20 9.75
C CYS A 157 -4.97 -3.14 10.95
N LEU A 158 -3.88 -3.52 11.64
CA LEU A 158 -3.93 -4.32 12.87
C LEU A 158 -4.72 -3.59 13.98
N ALA A 159 -4.51 -2.29 14.12
CA ALA A 159 -5.30 -1.50 15.07
C ALA A 159 -6.79 -1.52 14.70
N LEU A 160 -7.15 -1.40 13.43
CA LEU A 160 -8.54 -1.51 12.98
C LEU A 160 -9.14 -2.89 13.21
N CYS A 161 -8.36 -3.97 13.03
CA CYS A 161 -8.81 -5.32 13.36
C CYS A 161 -9.20 -5.45 14.83
N TYR A 162 -8.37 -4.95 15.76
CA TYR A 162 -8.70 -4.95 17.18
C TYR A 162 -9.86 -4.00 17.53
N GLU A 163 -9.97 -2.84 16.87
CA GLU A 163 -11.09 -1.91 17.13
C GLU A 163 -12.44 -2.50 16.74
N HIS A 164 -12.48 -3.24 15.64
CA HIS A 164 -13.75 -3.74 15.08
C HIS A 164 -14.00 -5.22 15.31
N GLY A 165 -13.00 -5.98 15.79
CA GLY A 165 -13.10 -7.43 15.94
C GLY A 165 -13.08 -8.15 14.59
N ILE A 166 -12.18 -7.76 13.67
CA ILE A 166 -12.03 -8.38 12.35
C ILE A 166 -10.99 -9.49 12.45
N GLY A 167 -11.42 -10.76 12.36
CA GLY A 167 -10.54 -11.93 12.51
C GLY A 167 -9.90 -12.08 13.88
N VAL A 168 -10.35 -11.32 14.89
CA VAL A 168 -9.85 -11.34 16.27
C VAL A 168 -10.91 -10.76 17.21
N ASP A 169 -10.87 -11.13 18.48
CA ASP A 169 -11.73 -10.51 19.49
C ASP A 169 -11.44 -9.00 19.60
N LYS A 170 -12.52 -8.23 19.71
CA LYS A 170 -12.46 -6.78 19.86
C LYS A 170 -11.65 -6.38 21.09
N ASP A 171 -10.60 -5.56 20.89
CA ASP A 171 -9.75 -5.01 21.95
C ASP A 171 -9.39 -3.54 21.63
N GLU A 172 -10.24 -2.64 22.07
CA GLU A 172 -10.10 -1.20 21.84
C GLU A 172 -8.85 -0.61 22.51
N LYS A 173 -8.41 -1.19 23.64
CA LYS A 173 -7.19 -0.77 24.33
C LYS A 173 -5.95 -1.09 23.49
N LYS A 174 -5.89 -2.31 22.93
CA LYS A 174 -4.79 -2.73 22.08
C LYS A 174 -4.76 -1.93 20.78
N ALA A 175 -5.92 -1.65 20.17
CA ALA A 175 -6.05 -0.77 19.04
C ALA A 175 -5.44 0.62 19.32
N TYR A 176 -5.79 1.20 20.46
CA TYR A 176 -5.24 2.50 20.89
C TYR A 176 -3.72 2.48 21.06
N GLU A 177 -3.17 1.45 21.72
CA GLU A 177 -1.71 1.33 21.94
C GLU A 177 -0.96 1.27 20.60
N ILE A 178 -1.48 0.52 19.63
CA ILE A 178 -0.91 0.43 18.29
C ILE A 178 -0.97 1.80 17.58
N LEU A 179 -2.14 2.45 17.57
CA LEU A 179 -2.32 3.78 16.95
C LEU A 179 -1.38 4.82 17.55
N LYS A 180 -1.24 4.80 18.88
CA LYS A 180 -0.33 5.70 19.58
C LYS A 180 1.13 5.48 19.20
N SER A 181 1.53 4.22 18.97
CA SER A 181 2.88 3.91 18.50
C SER A 181 3.20 4.50 17.12
N LEU A 182 2.16 4.74 16.32
CA LEU A 182 2.29 5.29 14.97
C LEU A 182 2.41 6.82 14.93
N GLU A 183 2.19 7.53 16.03
CA GLU A 183 2.18 9.01 16.02
C GLU A 183 3.54 9.63 15.71
N ASN A 184 4.64 8.96 16.07
CA ASN A 184 6.00 9.48 15.98
C ASN A 184 6.79 8.99 14.77
N ASP A 185 6.25 8.06 13.99
CA ASP A 185 6.93 7.56 12.81
C ASP A 185 6.79 8.55 11.65
N LYS A 186 7.76 8.58 10.72
CA LYS A 186 7.60 9.22 9.39
C LYS A 186 6.58 8.41 8.59
N ILE A 187 5.32 8.63 8.88
CA ILE A 187 4.20 7.78 8.55
C ILE A 187 3.71 8.09 7.13
N ASP A 188 3.27 7.04 6.45
CA ASP A 188 2.47 7.12 5.24
C ASP A 188 1.33 8.15 5.41
N THR A 189 1.17 9.03 4.42
CA THR A 189 0.20 10.13 4.44
C THR A 189 -1.23 9.65 4.74
N ILE A 190 -1.58 8.44 4.30
CA ILE A 190 -2.90 7.84 4.55
C ILE A 190 -3.07 7.53 6.03
N VAL A 191 -2.05 6.93 6.67
CA VAL A 191 -2.08 6.62 8.11
C VAL A 191 -2.16 7.91 8.92
N GLN A 192 -1.41 8.96 8.56
CA GLN A 192 -1.52 10.27 9.20
C GLN A 192 -2.94 10.85 9.08
N TYR A 193 -3.56 10.77 7.91
CA TYR A 193 -4.93 11.23 7.73
C TYR A 193 -5.91 10.45 8.60
N CYS A 194 -5.73 9.15 8.73
CA CYS A 194 -6.56 8.30 9.59
C CYS A 194 -6.40 8.64 11.07
N LEU A 195 -5.16 8.87 11.53
CA LEU A 195 -4.91 9.36 12.90
C LEU A 195 -5.59 10.71 13.14
N GLY A 196 -5.59 11.61 12.16
CA GLY A 196 -6.35 12.85 12.22
C GLY A 196 -7.84 12.62 12.47
N ILE A 197 -8.45 11.65 11.80
CA ILE A 197 -9.86 11.28 12.02
C ILE A 197 -10.07 10.73 13.43
N TYR A 198 -9.17 9.90 13.94
CA TYR A 198 -9.24 9.36 15.29
C TYR A 198 -9.25 10.47 16.34
N TYR A 199 -8.31 11.42 16.27
CA TYR A 199 -8.27 12.57 17.18
C TYR A 199 -9.48 13.50 17.05
N GLU A 200 -10.02 13.64 15.83
CA GLU A 200 -11.22 14.46 15.60
C GLU A 200 -12.46 13.83 16.26
N LYS A 201 -12.62 12.51 16.14
CA LYS A 201 -13.78 11.78 16.71
C LYS A 201 -13.68 11.62 18.23
N GLY A 202 -12.49 11.44 18.76
CA GLY A 202 -12.29 11.19 20.20
C GLY A 202 -12.84 9.84 20.64
N LYS A 203 -12.77 8.82 19.78
CA LYS A 203 -13.05 7.45 20.15
C LYS A 203 -11.82 6.88 20.85
N GLU A 204 -11.96 6.22 22.00
CA GLU A 204 -10.88 5.58 22.77
C GLU A 204 -9.65 6.48 23.07
N ILE A 205 -9.49 7.58 22.35
CA ILE A 205 -8.50 8.63 22.52
C ILE A 205 -9.24 9.89 22.98
N GLU A 206 -8.65 10.66 23.89
CA GLU A 206 -9.16 11.97 24.21
C GLU A 206 -9.23 12.83 22.94
N LYS A 207 -10.39 13.42 22.72
CA LYS A 207 -10.67 14.25 21.56
C LYS A 207 -9.73 15.45 21.52
N ASP A 208 -8.85 15.50 20.51
CA ASP A 208 -7.93 16.60 20.31
C ASP A 208 -8.04 17.15 18.87
N LYS A 209 -8.87 18.18 18.74
CA LYS A 209 -9.07 18.85 17.45
C LYS A 209 -7.81 19.54 16.92
N LYS A 210 -6.91 20.01 17.81
CA LYS A 210 -5.66 20.65 17.38
C LYS A 210 -4.73 19.63 16.76
N LYS A 211 -4.56 18.49 17.44
CA LYS A 211 -3.73 17.38 16.94
C LYS A 211 -4.30 16.81 15.64
N ALA A 212 -5.63 16.65 15.55
CA ALA A 212 -6.30 16.26 14.32
C ALA A 212 -5.98 17.21 13.16
N PHE A 213 -6.05 18.53 13.42
CA PHE A 213 -5.75 19.53 12.41
C PHE A 213 -4.29 19.53 11.97
N GLU A 214 -3.33 19.29 12.87
CA GLU A 214 -1.91 19.13 12.54
C GLU A 214 -1.68 17.95 11.59
N PHE A 215 -2.30 16.80 11.87
CA PHE A 215 -2.24 15.64 10.97
C PHE A 215 -2.83 15.97 9.59
N TYR A 216 -3.99 16.61 9.52
CA TYR A 216 -4.59 16.99 8.24
C TYR A 216 -3.72 17.98 7.47
N LYS A 217 -3.13 18.96 8.16
CA LYS A 217 -2.23 19.95 7.55
C LYS A 217 -0.99 19.29 6.94
N ASN A 218 -0.39 18.33 7.65
CA ASN A 218 0.75 17.58 7.12
C ASN A 218 0.37 16.78 5.86
N CYS A 219 -0.78 16.12 5.88
CA CYS A 219 -1.29 15.38 4.73
C CYS A 219 -1.63 16.30 3.54
N ALA A 220 -2.22 17.48 3.81
CA ALA A 220 -2.53 18.46 2.78
C ALA A 220 -1.26 19.01 2.10
N ASN A 221 -0.21 19.28 2.90
CA ASN A 221 1.09 19.70 2.39
C ASN A 221 1.79 18.61 1.55
N ALA A 222 1.50 17.34 1.83
CA ALA A 222 1.94 16.20 1.01
C ALA A 222 1.07 15.96 -0.23
N GLY A 223 0.09 16.84 -0.51
CA GLY A 223 -0.76 16.76 -1.70
C GLY A 223 -1.98 15.84 -1.56
N TYR A 224 -2.41 15.49 -0.34
CA TYR A 224 -3.57 14.63 -0.14
C TYR A 224 -4.89 15.41 -0.20
N ASP A 225 -5.66 15.27 -1.28
CA ASP A 225 -6.85 16.08 -1.58
C ASP A 225 -7.91 16.08 -0.47
N LYS A 226 -8.20 14.89 0.12
CA LYS A 226 -9.17 14.78 1.22
C LYS A 226 -8.75 15.58 2.45
N ALA A 227 -7.43 15.71 2.70
CA ALA A 227 -6.91 16.49 3.81
C ALA A 227 -6.94 17.99 3.50
N GLN A 228 -6.73 18.39 2.24
CA GLN A 228 -6.86 19.79 1.82
C GLN A 228 -8.27 20.32 2.09
N LEU A 229 -9.30 19.54 1.77
CA LEU A 229 -10.69 19.90 2.06
C LEU A 229 -10.95 20.05 3.58
N ARG A 230 -10.43 19.12 4.40
CA ARG A 230 -10.60 19.17 5.87
C ARG A 230 -9.87 20.36 6.50
N THR A 231 -8.67 20.68 6.02
CA THR A 231 -7.92 21.85 6.48
C THR A 231 -8.60 23.15 6.09
N ALA A 232 -9.19 23.24 4.89
CA ALA A 232 -9.96 24.41 4.45
C ALA A 232 -11.19 24.62 5.35
N ILE A 233 -11.93 23.55 5.68
CA ILE A 233 -13.09 23.61 6.59
C ILE A 233 -12.64 24.01 8.01
N GLY A 234 -11.54 23.43 8.52
CA GLY A 234 -10.99 23.76 9.85
C GLY A 234 -10.61 25.23 9.97
N ASN A 235 -10.00 25.81 8.95
CA ASN A 235 -9.64 27.22 8.89
C ASN A 235 -10.88 28.15 8.85
N SER A 236 -11.97 27.71 8.21
CA SER A 236 -13.22 28.51 8.12
C SER A 236 -14.02 28.51 9.43
N LEU A 237 -13.89 27.48 10.26
CA LEU A 237 -14.60 27.34 11.56
C LEU A 237 -13.81 27.93 12.74
N GLY A 238 -12.54 28.25 12.54
CA GLY A 238 -11.66 28.83 13.58
C GLY A 238 -11.60 30.37 13.58
N ARG A 239 -12.51 31.03 12.86
CA ARG A 239 -12.69 32.51 12.85
C ARG A 239 -13.86 32.96 13.70
#